data_282fd8f6ee8660f0f300e043f47c75db
#
_entry.id   282fd8f6ee8660f0f300e043f47c75db
#
_cell.length_a   1.000
_cell.length_b   1.000
_cell.length_c   1.000
_cell.angle_alpha   90.00
_cell.angle_beta   90.00
_cell.angle_gamma   90.00
#
_symmetry.space_group_name_H-M   'P 1'
#
loop_
_entity.id
_entity.type
_entity.pdbx_description
1 polymer ?
#
loop_
_entity_poly.entity_id
_entity_poly.type
_entity_poly.pdbx_seq_one_letter_code
_entity_poly.pdbx_strand_id
1 'polypeptide(L)'
;MKLTKEQALHCAKAYSDYFDRFERIDDYIRDQKLNSLSDRPFVLPGMGPEEDLFSDFSIHPQDMDFEIVELPQENWDIYLNMISSHSNMTSIPGRSLRLAILEKNTQKWVGFIRLGSPVINMKPRNQMLGSVFTQTVEGASAFNKTSIMGFVIVPSQPFGFNYLGGKLLAAICCSHWVRERLNQKYNMNTCLFETTSLYGSSKASSQYDGMKPYLRFKGLTDSDFLPMMHGKPYDDLKEYVTKALGEEIVPVDTSSRKLKISNKIISLTKVALKGEPEFDSFMKTIKNALSLTEKKRYYASNFGFSNFVDVVTGKTDKLIKDKENYDKHHLENIIEWWKKKAANRYESLKTENRLRTEIEVWTGDKELDIIR
;
A
#
# COMPACT_ATOMS: atom_id res chain seq x y z
N MET A 1 -13.64 -31.33 -6.14
CA MET A 1 -12.87 -30.56 -7.16
C MET A 1 -11.55 -31.25 -7.47
N LYS A 2 -11.34 -31.73 -8.69
CA LYS A 2 -10.06 -32.27 -9.18
C LYS A 2 -9.91 -31.85 -10.65
N LEU A 3 -8.69 -31.55 -11.08
CA LEU A 3 -8.37 -31.34 -12.48
C LEU A 3 -7.84 -32.66 -13.08
N THR A 4 -8.07 -32.85 -14.37
CA THR A 4 -7.36 -33.89 -15.13
C THR A 4 -5.92 -33.45 -15.37
N LYS A 5 -5.04 -34.40 -15.78
CA LYS A 5 -3.65 -34.05 -16.15
C LYS A 5 -3.60 -33.00 -17.25
N GLU A 6 -4.39 -33.12 -18.29
CA GLU A 6 -4.44 -32.17 -19.41
C GLU A 6 -4.87 -30.76 -18.96
N GLN A 7 -5.92 -30.69 -18.13
CA GLN A 7 -6.38 -29.43 -17.54
C GLN A 7 -5.29 -28.78 -16.65
N ALA A 8 -4.58 -29.59 -15.88
CA ALA A 8 -3.49 -29.10 -15.04
C ALA A 8 -2.28 -28.62 -15.85
N LEU A 9 -1.95 -29.28 -16.97
CA LEU A 9 -0.93 -28.84 -17.92
C LEU A 9 -1.29 -27.47 -18.53
N HIS A 10 -2.56 -27.28 -18.90
CA HIS A 10 -3.04 -25.97 -19.35
C HIS A 10 -2.84 -24.89 -18.29
N CYS A 11 -3.21 -25.17 -17.04
CA CYS A 11 -2.99 -24.22 -15.93
C CYS A 11 -1.49 -23.94 -15.73
N ALA A 12 -0.65 -24.98 -15.72
CA ALA A 12 0.80 -24.83 -15.56
C ALA A 12 1.40 -23.96 -16.67
N LYS A 13 0.97 -24.17 -17.92
CA LYS A 13 1.40 -23.33 -19.04
C LYS A 13 0.95 -21.89 -18.87
N ALA A 14 -0.28 -21.61 -18.48
CA ALA A 14 -0.77 -20.27 -18.25
C ALA A 14 0.04 -19.52 -17.16
N TYR A 15 0.43 -20.22 -16.09
CA TYR A 15 1.31 -19.65 -15.05
C TYR A 15 2.72 -19.38 -15.59
N SER A 16 3.31 -20.29 -16.37
CA SER A 16 4.63 -20.11 -16.97
C SER A 16 4.62 -18.94 -17.95
N ASP A 17 3.69 -18.92 -18.91
CA ASP A 17 3.54 -17.85 -19.89
C ASP A 17 3.38 -16.46 -19.24
N TYR A 18 2.77 -16.40 -18.05
CA TYR A 18 2.57 -15.14 -17.32
C TYR A 18 3.77 -14.72 -16.47
N PHE A 19 4.35 -15.61 -15.67
CA PHE A 19 5.36 -15.24 -14.66
C PHE A 19 6.79 -15.33 -15.16
N ASP A 20 7.12 -16.23 -16.08
CA ASP A 20 8.49 -16.42 -16.55
C ASP A 20 9.00 -15.26 -17.42
N ARG A 21 8.13 -14.32 -17.79
CA ARG A 21 8.48 -13.06 -18.47
C ARG A 21 9.04 -11.97 -17.55
N PHE A 22 8.89 -12.11 -16.23
CA PHE A 22 9.35 -11.13 -15.26
C PHE A 22 10.66 -11.56 -14.62
N GLU A 23 11.69 -10.75 -14.78
CA GLU A 23 12.98 -10.99 -14.14
C GLU A 23 13.02 -10.39 -12.73
N ARG A 24 12.34 -9.25 -12.52
CA ARG A 24 12.36 -8.48 -11.27
C ARG A 24 10.97 -8.06 -10.85
N ILE A 25 10.85 -7.77 -9.55
CA ILE A 25 9.61 -7.22 -8.97
C ILE A 25 9.14 -5.94 -9.66
N ASP A 26 10.09 -5.12 -10.13
CA ASP A 26 9.78 -3.84 -10.79
C ASP A 26 9.03 -4.07 -12.11
N ASP A 27 9.42 -5.07 -12.89
CA ASP A 27 8.78 -5.44 -14.16
C ASP A 27 7.33 -5.90 -13.91
N TYR A 28 7.14 -6.72 -12.87
CA TYR A 28 5.82 -7.19 -12.46
C TYR A 28 4.90 -6.06 -11.99
N ILE A 29 5.41 -5.13 -11.16
CA ILE A 29 4.66 -3.97 -10.67
C ILE A 29 4.27 -3.04 -11.82
N ARG A 30 5.19 -2.83 -12.79
CA ARG A 30 4.95 -2.03 -13.98
C ARG A 30 3.84 -2.64 -14.86
N ASP A 31 3.92 -3.94 -15.13
CA ASP A 31 2.87 -4.65 -15.88
C ASP A 31 1.49 -4.51 -15.21
N GLN A 32 1.42 -4.64 -13.89
CA GLN A 32 0.17 -4.42 -13.15
C GLN A 32 -0.35 -2.98 -13.30
N LYS A 33 0.54 -1.99 -13.26
CA LYS A 33 0.16 -0.58 -13.43
C LYS A 33 -0.38 -0.32 -14.82
N LEU A 34 0.30 -0.76 -15.87
CA LEU A 34 -0.13 -0.63 -17.27
C LEU A 34 -1.49 -1.29 -17.49
N ASN A 35 -1.68 -2.51 -17.01
CA ASN A 35 -2.98 -3.19 -17.08
C ASN A 35 -4.09 -2.46 -16.33
N SER A 36 -3.78 -1.74 -15.25
CA SER A 36 -4.77 -0.98 -14.49
C SER A 36 -5.19 0.34 -15.16
N LEU A 37 -4.42 0.80 -16.13
CA LEU A 37 -4.64 2.05 -16.86
C LEU A 37 -5.36 1.85 -18.20
N SER A 38 -5.34 0.61 -18.75
CA SER A 38 -5.80 0.31 -20.10
C SER A 38 -7.25 0.74 -20.40
N ASP A 39 -8.10 0.78 -19.36
CA ASP A 39 -9.53 1.02 -19.50
C ASP A 39 -10.00 2.39 -18.93
N ARG A 40 -9.05 3.29 -18.57
CA ARG A 40 -9.39 4.55 -17.91
C ARG A 40 -8.77 5.75 -18.59
N PRO A 41 -9.54 6.84 -18.82
CA PRO A 41 -8.96 8.10 -19.25
C PRO A 41 -7.95 8.58 -18.19
N PHE A 42 -6.76 8.95 -18.63
CA PHE A 42 -5.64 9.27 -17.75
C PHE A 42 -5.81 10.65 -17.10
N VAL A 43 -6.34 11.61 -17.85
CA VAL A 43 -6.59 12.98 -17.40
C VAL A 43 -7.97 13.41 -17.88
N LEU A 44 -8.82 13.86 -16.96
CA LEU A 44 -10.06 14.53 -17.32
C LEU A 44 -9.80 16.02 -17.65
N PRO A 45 -10.61 16.63 -18.53
CA PRO A 45 -10.55 18.07 -18.76
C PRO A 45 -10.66 18.85 -17.44
N GLY A 46 -9.76 19.81 -17.20
CA GLY A 46 -9.68 20.59 -15.96
C GLY A 46 -8.93 19.89 -14.81
N MET A 47 -8.37 18.72 -15.03
CA MET A 47 -7.55 17.98 -14.07
C MET A 47 -6.18 17.68 -14.69
N GLY A 48 -5.52 18.71 -15.19
CA GLY A 48 -4.17 18.59 -15.72
C GLY A 48 -3.11 18.60 -14.61
N PRO A 49 -1.95 17.91 -14.78
CA PRO A 49 -0.89 17.91 -13.78
C PRO A 49 -0.35 19.30 -13.47
N GLU A 50 -0.34 20.20 -14.45
CA GLU A 50 0.11 21.59 -14.29
C GLU A 50 -0.92 22.45 -13.56
N GLU A 51 -2.22 22.11 -13.66
CA GLU A 51 -3.31 22.85 -13.05
C GLU A 51 -3.57 22.42 -11.61
N ASP A 52 -3.45 21.13 -11.32
CA ASP A 52 -3.91 20.53 -10.07
C ASP A 52 -2.78 20.05 -9.15
N LEU A 53 -1.66 19.57 -9.71
CA LEU A 53 -0.53 19.08 -8.93
C LEU A 53 0.49 20.20 -8.65
N PHE A 54 1.12 20.13 -7.47
CA PHE A 54 2.15 21.06 -7.08
C PHE A 54 3.33 21.07 -8.06
N SER A 55 3.63 22.24 -8.62
CA SER A 55 4.59 22.41 -9.72
C SER A 55 5.62 23.53 -9.47
N ASP A 56 5.45 24.34 -8.43
CA ASP A 56 6.42 25.39 -8.11
C ASP A 56 7.53 24.89 -7.17
N PHE A 57 8.56 24.31 -7.76
CA PHE A 57 9.69 23.75 -7.02
C PHE A 57 10.74 24.81 -6.63
N SER A 58 10.45 26.10 -6.82
CA SER A 58 11.25 27.21 -6.30
C SER A 58 10.92 27.57 -4.85
N ILE A 59 9.72 27.18 -4.36
CA ILE A 59 9.26 27.48 -3.01
C ILE A 59 10.12 26.73 -1.99
N HIS A 60 10.63 27.47 -0.99
CA HIS A 60 11.36 26.85 0.10
C HIS A 60 10.42 26.12 1.06
N PRO A 61 10.76 24.93 1.59
CA PRO A 61 9.87 24.16 2.49
C PRO A 61 9.37 24.91 3.73
N GLN A 62 10.14 25.88 4.24
CA GLN A 62 9.73 26.69 5.39
C GLN A 62 8.51 27.58 5.09
N ASP A 63 8.29 27.93 3.83
CA ASP A 63 7.22 28.82 3.40
C ASP A 63 5.94 28.06 3.03
N MET A 64 5.99 26.72 3.01
CA MET A 64 4.85 25.87 2.68
C MET A 64 3.89 25.71 3.86
N ASP A 65 2.60 25.68 3.58
CA ASP A 65 1.54 25.31 4.53
C ASP A 65 0.57 24.30 3.91
N PHE A 66 -0.03 23.43 4.72
CA PHE A 66 -0.81 22.32 4.21
C PHE A 66 -2.20 22.24 4.80
N GLU A 67 -3.13 21.78 3.95
CA GLU A 67 -4.48 21.40 4.33
C GLU A 67 -4.73 19.94 3.98
N ILE A 68 -5.48 19.25 4.87
CA ILE A 68 -5.88 17.85 4.66
C ILE A 68 -7.34 17.86 4.22
N VAL A 69 -7.59 17.36 3.01
CA VAL A 69 -8.92 17.33 2.40
C VAL A 69 -9.36 15.88 2.19
N GLU A 70 -10.58 15.56 2.60
CA GLU A 70 -11.21 14.27 2.26
C GLU A 70 -11.87 14.39 0.89
N LEU A 71 -11.42 13.59 -0.09
CA LEU A 71 -11.95 13.60 -1.44
C LEU A 71 -12.91 12.45 -1.69
N PRO A 72 -13.94 12.66 -2.54
CA PRO A 72 -14.72 11.59 -3.14
C PRO A 72 -13.82 10.57 -3.86
N GLN A 73 -14.26 9.32 -3.91
CA GLN A 73 -13.48 8.22 -4.48
C GLN A 73 -13.07 8.49 -5.92
N GLU A 74 -14.00 8.94 -6.75
CA GLU A 74 -13.79 9.15 -8.18
C GLU A 74 -12.67 10.15 -8.45
N ASN A 75 -12.71 11.32 -7.81
CA ASN A 75 -11.68 12.34 -7.94
C ASN A 75 -10.34 11.86 -7.41
N TRP A 76 -10.34 11.20 -6.25
CA TRP A 76 -9.13 10.69 -5.64
C TRP A 76 -8.42 9.62 -6.49
N ASP A 77 -9.19 8.69 -7.08
CA ASP A 77 -8.67 7.61 -7.93
C ASP A 77 -8.02 8.17 -9.21
N ILE A 78 -8.55 9.27 -9.79
CA ILE A 78 -7.97 9.92 -10.97
C ILE A 78 -6.58 10.46 -10.66
N TYR A 79 -6.44 11.26 -9.61
CA TYR A 79 -5.13 11.80 -9.21
C TYR A 79 -4.14 10.69 -8.86
N LEU A 80 -4.60 9.66 -8.15
CA LEU A 80 -3.73 8.55 -7.80
C LEU A 80 -3.21 7.81 -9.03
N ASN A 81 -4.03 7.65 -10.07
CA ASN A 81 -3.59 7.03 -11.31
C ASN A 81 -2.49 7.84 -12.02
N MET A 82 -2.54 9.18 -11.90
CA MET A 82 -1.52 10.06 -12.48
C MET A 82 -0.18 9.97 -11.75
N ILE A 83 -0.19 9.89 -10.43
CA ILE A 83 1.04 10.03 -9.61
C ILE A 83 1.61 8.71 -9.10
N SER A 84 0.83 7.64 -9.02
CA SER A 84 1.29 6.37 -8.48
C SER A 84 1.99 5.52 -9.53
N SER A 85 3.19 5.07 -9.21
CA SER A 85 3.99 4.18 -10.06
C SER A 85 3.60 2.70 -9.94
N HIS A 86 2.60 2.36 -9.14
CA HIS A 86 2.12 0.99 -8.98
C HIS A 86 0.60 0.91 -9.08
N SER A 87 0.08 -0.28 -9.38
CA SER A 87 -1.36 -0.52 -9.43
C SER A 87 -1.98 -0.35 -8.05
N ASN A 88 -3.12 0.32 -7.99
CA ASN A 88 -3.90 0.51 -6.78
C ASN A 88 -5.15 -0.35 -6.83
N MET A 89 -5.38 -1.12 -5.77
CA MET A 89 -6.63 -1.85 -5.64
C MET A 89 -7.77 -0.85 -5.42
N THR A 90 -8.74 -0.86 -6.30
CA THR A 90 -9.89 0.05 -6.26
C THR A 90 -10.86 -0.25 -5.12
N SER A 91 -10.95 -1.52 -4.70
CA SER A 91 -11.85 -1.96 -3.63
C SER A 91 -11.08 -2.70 -2.54
N ILE A 92 -11.14 -2.16 -1.32
CA ILE A 92 -10.70 -2.84 -0.10
C ILE A 92 -11.93 -2.95 0.80
N PRO A 93 -12.30 -4.16 1.26
CA PRO A 93 -13.43 -4.33 2.16
C PRO A 93 -13.23 -3.57 3.47
N GLY A 94 -14.32 -3.04 4.03
CA GLY A 94 -14.31 -2.33 5.31
C GLY A 94 -14.14 -0.82 5.19
N ARG A 95 -13.45 -0.21 6.15
CA ARG A 95 -13.26 1.23 6.21
C ARG A 95 -12.38 1.75 5.08
N SER A 96 -12.69 2.94 4.60
CA SER A 96 -11.88 3.62 3.59
C SER A 96 -11.95 5.14 3.79
N LEU A 97 -10.83 5.73 4.20
CA LEU A 97 -10.65 7.17 4.30
C LEU A 97 -9.64 7.61 3.25
N ARG A 98 -10.04 8.47 2.32
CA ARG A 98 -9.24 9.00 1.23
C ARG A 98 -8.95 10.47 1.47
N LEU A 99 -7.68 10.78 1.63
CA LEU A 99 -7.21 12.13 1.90
C LEU A 99 -6.31 12.60 0.76
N ALA A 100 -6.42 13.86 0.44
CA ALA A 100 -5.48 14.59 -0.40
C ALA A 100 -4.84 15.70 0.45
N ILE A 101 -3.58 15.97 0.21
CA ILE A 101 -2.83 17.01 0.90
C ILE A 101 -2.62 18.16 -0.06
N LEU A 102 -3.19 19.32 0.29
CA LEU A 102 -3.13 20.56 -0.48
C LEU A 102 -2.00 21.45 0.09
N GLU A 103 -1.16 21.98 -0.78
CA GLU A 103 -0.30 23.10 -0.40
C GLU A 103 -1.10 24.40 -0.53
N LYS A 104 -1.27 25.13 0.58
CA LYS A 104 -2.25 26.22 0.68
C LYS A 104 -1.91 27.44 -0.14
N ASN A 105 -0.62 27.80 -0.26
CA ASN A 105 -0.24 29.01 -0.97
C ASN A 105 -0.44 28.87 -2.48
N THR A 106 -0.17 27.69 -3.03
CA THR A 106 -0.32 27.40 -4.45
C THR A 106 -1.68 26.82 -4.80
N GLN A 107 -2.44 26.34 -3.82
CA GLN A 107 -3.70 25.60 -4.01
C GLN A 107 -3.52 24.33 -4.87
N LYS A 108 -2.37 23.65 -4.70
CA LYS A 108 -1.99 22.46 -5.49
C LYS A 108 -1.82 21.22 -4.61
N TRP A 109 -2.16 20.06 -5.17
CA TRP A 109 -2.04 18.77 -4.48
C TRP A 109 -0.59 18.30 -4.43
N VAL A 110 -0.11 17.94 -3.24
CA VAL A 110 1.24 17.41 -3.02
C VAL A 110 1.26 15.89 -2.78
N GLY A 111 0.09 15.27 -2.58
CA GLY A 111 0.02 13.82 -2.41
C GLY A 111 -1.29 13.30 -1.88
N PHE A 112 -1.39 11.97 -1.85
CA PHE A 112 -2.65 11.25 -1.60
C PHE A 112 -2.44 10.10 -0.62
N ILE A 113 -3.41 9.95 0.28
CA ILE A 113 -3.40 8.95 1.36
C ILE A 113 -4.70 8.15 1.29
N ARG A 114 -4.59 6.82 1.44
CA ARG A 114 -5.74 5.95 1.69
C ARG A 114 -5.50 5.10 2.91
N LEU A 115 -6.38 5.26 3.88
CA LEU A 115 -6.41 4.46 5.10
C LEU A 115 -7.59 3.49 5.06
N GLY A 116 -7.42 2.30 5.62
CA GLY A 116 -8.46 1.29 5.63
C GLY A 116 -8.34 0.31 6.78
N SER A 117 -9.29 -0.63 6.85
CA SER A 117 -9.26 -1.70 7.86
C SER A 117 -7.96 -2.51 7.71
N PRO A 118 -7.26 -2.78 8.81
CA PRO A 118 -5.99 -3.50 8.75
C PRO A 118 -6.18 -4.96 8.35
N VAL A 119 -5.15 -5.57 7.76
CA VAL A 119 -5.15 -7.01 7.49
C VAL A 119 -5.16 -7.80 8.80
N ILE A 120 -5.93 -8.90 8.83
CA ILE A 120 -6.14 -9.67 10.07
C ILE A 120 -4.85 -10.36 10.52
N ASN A 121 -4.12 -10.99 9.59
CA ASN A 121 -2.89 -11.72 9.90
C ASN A 121 -1.66 -10.89 9.48
N MET A 122 -0.88 -10.51 10.49
CA MET A 122 0.37 -9.76 10.31
C MET A 122 1.36 -10.19 11.39
N LYS A 123 2.31 -11.04 11.04
CA LYS A 123 3.26 -11.63 12.00
C LYS A 123 4.02 -10.59 12.84
N PRO A 124 4.67 -9.57 12.26
CA PRO A 124 5.42 -8.61 13.07
C PRO A 124 4.52 -7.80 14.01
N ARG A 125 3.26 -7.53 13.63
CA ARG A 125 2.29 -6.92 14.53
C ARG A 125 1.94 -7.83 15.69
N ASN A 126 1.62 -9.10 15.40
CA ASN A 126 1.24 -10.06 16.43
C ASN A 126 2.41 -10.27 17.43
N GLN A 127 3.65 -10.31 16.95
CA GLN A 127 4.84 -10.34 17.80
C GLN A 127 4.98 -9.08 18.66
N MET A 128 4.76 -7.89 18.09
CA MET A 128 4.79 -6.62 18.82
C MET A 128 3.72 -6.55 19.91
N LEU A 129 2.53 -7.08 19.65
CA LEU A 129 1.40 -7.08 20.58
C LEU A 129 1.43 -8.26 21.58
N GLY A 130 2.36 -9.20 21.43
CA GLY A 130 2.56 -10.33 22.34
C GLY A 130 1.51 -11.43 22.24
N SER A 131 0.60 -11.39 21.27
CA SER A 131 -0.45 -12.41 21.12
C SER A 131 -1.13 -12.42 19.76
N VAL A 132 -1.79 -13.55 19.45
CA VAL A 132 -2.68 -13.70 18.32
C VAL A 132 -4.12 -13.44 18.79
N PHE A 133 -4.41 -12.20 19.11
CA PHE A 133 -5.71 -11.77 19.69
C PHE A 133 -6.86 -11.81 18.68
N THR A 134 -6.59 -11.82 17.37
CA THR A 134 -7.60 -11.86 16.30
C THR A 134 -8.26 -13.23 16.15
N GLN A 135 -7.88 -14.23 16.93
CA GLN A 135 -8.50 -15.56 16.96
C GLN A 135 -9.81 -15.59 17.75
N THR A 136 -10.06 -14.61 18.61
CA THR A 136 -11.34 -14.44 19.33
C THR A 136 -12.16 -13.33 18.70
N VAL A 137 -13.50 -13.43 18.82
CA VAL A 137 -14.43 -12.41 18.32
C VAL A 137 -14.21 -11.08 19.02
N GLU A 138 -14.02 -11.12 20.34
CA GLU A 138 -13.77 -9.95 21.19
C GLU A 138 -12.46 -9.27 20.84
N GLY A 139 -11.38 -10.05 20.69
CA GLY A 139 -10.07 -9.52 20.32
C GLY A 139 -10.04 -8.94 18.89
N ALA A 140 -10.69 -9.59 17.94
CA ALA A 140 -10.85 -9.06 16.58
C ALA A 140 -11.69 -7.76 16.57
N SER A 141 -12.73 -7.69 17.40
CA SER A 141 -13.56 -6.49 17.54
C SER A 141 -12.79 -5.32 18.16
N ALA A 142 -12.04 -5.56 19.25
CA ALA A 142 -11.19 -4.57 19.90
C ALA A 142 -10.14 -4.03 18.91
N PHE A 143 -9.43 -4.92 18.21
CA PHE A 143 -8.47 -4.57 17.18
C PHE A 143 -9.07 -3.72 16.07
N ASN A 144 -10.22 -4.12 15.55
CA ASN A 144 -10.90 -3.36 14.50
C ASN A 144 -11.32 -1.95 14.94
N LYS A 145 -11.68 -1.76 16.21
CA LYS A 145 -12.07 -0.45 16.75
C LYS A 145 -10.89 0.47 17.07
N THR A 146 -9.67 -0.05 17.12
CA THR A 146 -8.50 0.68 17.63
C THR A 146 -7.38 0.82 16.61
N SER A 147 -7.48 0.12 15.47
CA SER A 147 -6.39 0.01 14.50
C SER A 147 -6.81 0.44 13.10
N ILE A 148 -5.86 1.05 12.37
CA ILE A 148 -6.01 1.49 10.98
C ILE A 148 -4.74 1.20 10.20
N MET A 149 -4.84 0.89 8.90
CA MET A 149 -3.71 0.62 8.03
C MET A 149 -3.64 1.62 6.87
N GLY A 150 -2.43 2.11 6.58
CA GLY A 150 -2.12 2.90 5.39
C GLY A 150 -1.82 1.99 4.20
N PHE A 151 -2.71 2.02 3.19
CA PHE A 151 -2.56 1.26 1.95
C PHE A 151 -1.93 2.07 0.83
N VAL A 152 -2.19 3.38 0.81
CA VAL A 152 -1.61 4.32 -0.15
C VAL A 152 -1.08 5.51 0.62
N ILE A 153 0.19 5.83 0.41
CA ILE A 153 0.87 7.01 0.96
C ILE A 153 1.82 7.47 -0.13
N VAL A 154 1.31 8.26 -1.07
CA VAL A 154 2.00 8.58 -2.32
C VAL A 154 2.04 10.09 -2.52
N PRO A 155 3.22 10.72 -2.47
CA PRO A 155 3.40 12.11 -2.87
C PRO A 155 3.41 12.24 -4.38
N SER A 156 3.02 13.40 -4.90
CA SER A 156 3.31 13.77 -6.29
C SER A 156 4.82 13.85 -6.52
N GLN A 157 5.25 13.70 -7.78
CA GLN A 157 6.66 13.83 -8.12
C GLN A 157 6.85 15.05 -9.04
N PRO A 158 7.94 15.78 -8.83
CA PRO A 158 9.08 15.54 -7.94
C PRO A 158 8.93 16.08 -6.50
N PHE A 159 7.74 16.48 -6.04
CA PHE A 159 7.56 16.92 -4.65
C PHE A 159 8.08 15.87 -3.65
N GLY A 160 7.76 14.60 -3.89
CA GLY A 160 8.24 13.49 -3.07
C GLY A 160 9.76 13.43 -2.96
N PHE A 161 10.45 13.60 -4.08
CA PHE A 161 11.91 13.57 -4.16
C PHE A 161 12.57 14.83 -3.57
N ASN A 162 12.12 16.01 -4.00
CA ASN A 162 12.73 17.27 -3.60
C ASN A 162 12.54 17.60 -2.12
N TYR A 163 11.33 17.32 -1.60
CA TYR A 163 10.88 17.80 -0.29
C TYR A 163 10.63 16.69 0.73
N LEU A 164 11.04 15.44 0.46
CA LEU A 164 10.70 14.30 1.33
C LEU A 164 9.18 14.16 1.53
N GLY A 165 8.40 14.34 0.47
CA GLY A 165 6.93 14.31 0.54
C GLY A 165 6.38 13.01 1.11
N GLY A 166 7.01 11.86 0.83
CA GLY A 166 6.63 10.59 1.42
C GLY A 166 6.72 10.57 2.95
N LYS A 167 7.68 11.31 3.55
CA LYS A 167 7.78 11.46 5.01
C LYS A 167 6.70 12.38 5.57
N LEU A 168 6.34 13.45 4.84
CA LEU A 168 5.23 14.33 5.22
C LEU A 168 3.93 13.54 5.31
N LEU A 169 3.57 12.84 4.23
CA LEU A 169 2.32 12.10 4.16
C LEU A 169 2.25 10.99 5.21
N ALA A 170 3.34 10.26 5.39
CA ALA A 170 3.42 9.20 6.39
C ALA A 170 3.31 9.73 7.83
N ALA A 171 3.90 10.90 8.12
CA ALA A 171 3.77 11.54 9.42
C ALA A 171 2.35 12.08 9.65
N ILE A 172 1.70 12.65 8.62
CA ILE A 172 0.29 13.06 8.66
C ILE A 172 -0.62 11.87 9.02
N CYS A 173 -0.37 10.67 8.49
CA CYS A 173 -1.11 9.47 8.89
C CYS A 173 -1.04 9.17 10.39
N CYS A 174 0.04 9.63 11.06
CA CYS A 174 0.26 9.47 12.50
C CYS A 174 -0.24 10.66 13.34
N SER A 175 -0.93 11.63 12.74
CA SER A 175 -1.41 12.83 13.42
C SER A 175 -2.67 12.60 14.24
N HIS A 176 -2.86 13.41 15.28
CA HIS A 176 -4.12 13.45 16.03
C HIS A 176 -5.29 13.89 15.15
N TRP A 177 -5.05 14.75 14.15
CA TRP A 177 -6.07 15.15 13.18
C TRP A 177 -6.66 13.93 12.44
N VAL A 178 -5.79 13.07 11.88
CA VAL A 178 -6.24 11.84 11.19
C VAL A 178 -6.92 10.87 12.17
N ARG A 179 -6.35 10.71 13.36
CA ARG A 179 -6.92 9.89 14.42
C ARG A 179 -8.35 10.33 14.78
N GLU A 180 -8.54 11.61 15.00
CA GLU A 180 -9.86 12.18 15.39
C GLU A 180 -10.85 12.05 14.23
N ARG A 181 -10.43 12.27 12.99
CA ARG A 181 -11.29 12.07 11.82
C ARG A 181 -11.77 10.63 11.69
N LEU A 182 -10.88 9.66 11.92
CA LEU A 182 -11.22 8.23 11.93
C LEU A 182 -12.19 7.89 13.06
N ASN A 183 -11.94 8.41 14.26
CA ASN A 183 -12.81 8.19 15.42
C ASN A 183 -14.22 8.73 15.19
N GLN A 184 -14.34 9.93 14.62
CA GLN A 184 -15.63 10.55 14.30
C GLN A 184 -16.36 9.78 13.19
N LYS A 185 -15.65 9.44 12.10
CA LYS A 185 -16.26 8.83 10.92
C LYS A 185 -16.73 7.38 11.17
N TYR A 186 -15.97 6.62 11.95
CA TYR A 186 -16.17 5.18 12.11
C TYR A 186 -16.44 4.72 13.54
N ASN A 187 -16.67 5.65 14.46
CA ASN A 187 -16.89 5.36 15.89
C ASN A 187 -15.75 4.48 16.45
N MET A 188 -14.50 4.92 16.28
CA MET A 188 -13.30 4.21 16.71
C MET A 188 -12.70 4.83 17.98
N ASN A 189 -11.75 4.10 18.57
CA ASN A 189 -10.81 4.60 19.58
C ASN A 189 -9.37 4.34 19.08
N THR A 190 -9.01 4.96 17.95
CA THR A 190 -7.79 4.66 17.20
C THR A 190 -6.55 4.94 18.03
N CYS A 191 -5.68 3.95 18.18
CA CYS A 191 -4.40 4.07 18.87
C CYS A 191 -3.25 3.27 18.20
N LEU A 192 -3.53 2.59 17.10
CA LEU A 192 -2.53 1.92 16.28
C LEU A 192 -2.73 2.30 14.81
N PHE A 193 -1.72 2.93 14.22
CA PHE A 193 -1.57 3.06 12.78
C PHE A 193 -0.47 2.11 12.32
N GLU A 194 -0.71 1.41 11.21
CA GLU A 194 0.26 0.50 10.64
C GLU A 194 0.37 0.67 9.13
N THR A 195 1.56 0.38 8.58
CA THR A 195 1.80 0.35 7.14
C THR A 195 2.98 -0.56 6.81
N THR A 196 3.10 -0.94 5.54
CA THR A 196 4.25 -1.69 5.03
C THR A 196 4.94 -0.91 3.92
N SER A 197 6.25 -1.07 3.79
CA SER A 197 6.97 -0.55 2.61
C SER A 197 6.52 -1.27 1.35
N LEU A 198 6.55 -0.58 0.20
CA LEU A 198 6.27 -1.21 -1.10
C LEU A 198 7.34 -2.25 -1.42
N TYR A 199 8.61 -1.88 -1.22
CA TYR A 199 9.75 -2.76 -1.37
C TYR A 199 10.20 -3.29 0.00
N GLY A 200 10.53 -4.56 0.05
CA GLY A 200 10.87 -5.24 1.29
C GLY A 200 12.33 -5.11 1.68
N SER A 201 12.95 -6.26 1.88
CA SER A 201 14.32 -6.38 2.34
C SER A 201 15.38 -6.17 1.24
N SER A 202 15.01 -6.20 -0.05
CA SER A 202 15.95 -6.01 -1.18
C SER A 202 16.49 -4.60 -1.30
N LYS A 203 15.78 -3.59 -0.80
CA LYS A 203 16.26 -2.21 -0.77
C LYS A 203 16.92 -1.91 0.57
N ALA A 204 18.06 -1.22 0.53
CA ALA A 204 18.84 -0.87 1.73
C ALA A 204 18.07 0.02 2.70
N SER A 205 17.14 0.85 2.21
CA SER A 205 16.35 1.78 3.03
C SER A 205 14.91 1.87 2.55
N SER A 206 14.02 2.29 3.45
CA SER A 206 12.61 2.61 3.16
C SER A 206 12.38 4.10 3.33
N GLN A 207 11.40 4.66 2.61
CA GLN A 207 10.95 6.05 2.82
C GLN A 207 10.52 6.33 4.26
N TYR A 208 10.17 5.30 5.03
CA TYR A 208 9.73 5.41 6.43
C TYR A 208 10.88 5.34 7.45
N ASP A 209 12.12 5.09 7.01
CA ASP A 209 13.26 5.09 7.92
C ASP A 209 13.57 6.49 8.43
N GLY A 210 13.99 6.59 9.70
CA GLY A 210 14.32 7.87 10.35
C GLY A 210 13.10 8.72 10.70
N MET A 211 11.91 8.11 10.83
CA MET A 211 10.65 8.82 11.16
C MET A 211 10.26 8.78 12.64
N LYS A 212 11.15 8.38 13.56
CA LYS A 212 10.84 8.48 15.00
C LYS A 212 10.54 9.94 15.39
N PRO A 213 9.54 10.18 16.26
CA PRO A 213 8.76 9.20 17.03
C PRO A 213 7.54 8.65 16.28
N TYR A 214 7.16 9.19 15.12
CA TYR A 214 5.91 8.92 14.40
C TYR A 214 5.78 7.47 13.94
N LEU A 215 6.73 7.00 13.13
CA LEU A 215 6.77 5.62 12.62
C LEU A 215 8.02 4.90 13.09
N ARG A 216 7.84 3.64 13.48
CA ARG A 216 8.94 2.77 13.93
C ARG A 216 8.87 1.45 13.20
N PHE A 217 10.02 1.01 12.69
CA PHE A 217 10.19 -0.34 12.15
C PHE A 217 9.94 -1.39 13.24
N LYS A 218 9.15 -2.42 12.94
CA LYS A 218 8.71 -3.45 13.88
C LYS A 218 8.95 -4.88 13.38
N GLY A 219 9.58 -5.04 12.22
CA GLY A 219 9.93 -6.36 11.69
C GLY A 219 9.57 -6.51 10.22
N LEU A 220 9.82 -7.70 9.69
CA LEU A 220 9.50 -8.07 8.32
C LEU A 220 8.22 -8.91 8.30
N THR A 221 7.38 -8.68 7.29
CA THR A 221 6.22 -9.55 7.02
C THR A 221 6.69 -10.91 6.53
N ASP A 222 5.83 -11.91 6.62
CA ASP A 222 6.08 -13.17 5.94
C ASP A 222 5.90 -12.98 4.43
N SER A 223 6.74 -13.64 3.63
CA SER A 223 6.72 -13.55 2.16
C SER A 223 5.63 -14.40 1.49
N ASP A 224 4.62 -14.84 2.24
CA ASP A 224 3.63 -15.80 1.76
C ASP A 224 2.55 -15.21 0.83
N PHE A 225 2.75 -13.99 0.35
CA PHE A 225 1.89 -13.44 -0.69
C PHE A 225 2.32 -13.99 -2.05
N LEU A 226 1.55 -14.97 -2.53
CA LEU A 226 1.72 -15.44 -3.90
C LEU A 226 1.44 -14.26 -4.86
N PRO A 227 2.33 -13.96 -5.81
CA PRO A 227 2.03 -13.01 -6.86
C PRO A 227 0.80 -13.46 -7.62
N MET A 228 -0.12 -12.54 -7.87
CA MET A 228 -1.37 -12.85 -8.58
C MET A 228 -1.22 -12.49 -10.05
N MET A 229 -1.77 -13.30 -10.90
CA MET A 229 -2.02 -12.91 -12.29
C MET A 229 -3.04 -11.77 -12.33
N HIS A 230 -2.91 -10.86 -13.29
CA HIS A 230 -3.78 -9.72 -13.48
C HIS A 230 -4.31 -9.65 -14.91
N GLY A 231 -5.41 -8.88 -15.10
CA GLY A 231 -6.00 -8.67 -16.41
C GLY A 231 -6.53 -9.92 -17.07
N LYS A 232 -6.59 -9.90 -18.39
CA LYS A 232 -7.13 -10.97 -19.23
C LYS A 232 -6.54 -12.36 -18.94
N PRO A 233 -5.22 -12.55 -18.72
CA PRO A 233 -4.67 -13.88 -18.41
C PRO A 233 -5.28 -14.51 -17.14
N TYR A 234 -5.57 -13.72 -16.12
CA TYR A 234 -6.26 -14.22 -14.92
C TYR A 234 -7.70 -14.59 -15.21
N ASP A 235 -8.42 -13.75 -15.94
CA ASP A 235 -9.84 -13.97 -16.23
C ASP A 235 -10.03 -15.19 -17.12
N ASP A 236 -9.20 -15.36 -18.15
CA ASP A 236 -9.20 -16.55 -19.04
C ASP A 236 -8.91 -17.85 -18.24
N LEU A 237 -7.90 -17.83 -17.37
CA LEU A 237 -7.56 -19.00 -16.55
C LEU A 237 -8.67 -19.36 -15.55
N LYS A 238 -9.25 -18.34 -14.89
CA LYS A 238 -10.39 -18.53 -13.99
C LYS A 238 -11.59 -19.14 -14.70
N GLU A 239 -11.94 -18.61 -15.88
CA GLU A 239 -13.06 -19.11 -16.68
C GLU A 239 -12.82 -20.55 -17.13
N TYR A 240 -11.61 -20.83 -17.61
CA TYR A 240 -11.21 -22.18 -18.01
C TYR A 240 -11.38 -23.19 -16.85
N VAL A 241 -10.84 -22.87 -15.67
CA VAL A 241 -10.92 -23.77 -14.50
C VAL A 241 -12.35 -23.90 -13.98
N THR A 242 -13.14 -22.84 -13.99
CA THR A 242 -14.56 -22.89 -13.62
C THR A 242 -15.33 -23.85 -14.53
N LYS A 243 -15.12 -23.76 -15.86
CA LYS A 243 -15.72 -24.69 -16.84
C LYS A 243 -15.23 -26.13 -16.63
N ALA A 244 -13.94 -26.31 -16.40
CA ALA A 244 -13.34 -27.64 -16.18
C ALA A 244 -13.87 -28.34 -14.92
N LEU A 245 -14.19 -27.59 -13.88
CA LEU A 245 -14.75 -28.12 -12.64
C LEU A 245 -16.28 -28.30 -12.67
N GLY A 246 -16.97 -27.55 -13.54
CA GLY A 246 -18.44 -27.49 -13.58
C GLY A 246 -19.08 -26.79 -12.38
N GLU A 247 -18.28 -26.11 -11.56
CA GLU A 247 -18.71 -25.40 -10.37
C GLU A 247 -17.80 -24.19 -10.06
N GLU A 248 -18.27 -23.27 -9.23
CA GLU A 248 -17.48 -22.13 -8.79
C GLU A 248 -16.26 -22.58 -7.98
N ILE A 249 -15.07 -22.10 -8.34
CA ILE A 249 -13.80 -22.42 -7.68
C ILE A 249 -13.82 -22.04 -6.19
N VAL A 250 -14.49 -20.93 -5.88
CA VAL A 250 -14.66 -20.40 -4.52
C VAL A 250 -16.02 -19.68 -4.46
N PRO A 251 -16.81 -19.79 -3.35
CA PRO A 251 -18.10 -19.13 -3.21
C PRO A 251 -18.06 -17.63 -3.56
N VAL A 252 -19.15 -17.13 -4.14
CA VAL A 252 -19.20 -15.75 -4.71
C VAL A 252 -19.00 -14.66 -3.66
N ASP A 253 -19.50 -14.87 -2.44
CA ASP A 253 -19.46 -13.96 -1.28
C ASP A 253 -18.14 -14.01 -0.49
N THR A 254 -17.19 -14.83 -0.95
CA THR A 254 -15.92 -15.03 -0.25
C THR A 254 -15.04 -13.77 -0.27
N SER A 255 -14.63 -13.30 0.91
CA SER A 255 -13.63 -12.23 1.05
C SER A 255 -12.29 -12.61 0.41
N SER A 256 -11.58 -11.64 -0.18
CA SER A 256 -10.31 -11.87 -0.91
C SER A 256 -10.43 -12.96 -1.98
N ARG A 257 -11.55 -12.99 -2.69
CA ARG A 257 -11.94 -14.06 -3.61
C ARG A 257 -10.87 -14.34 -4.67
N LYS A 258 -10.28 -13.29 -5.28
CA LYS A 258 -9.23 -13.44 -6.30
C LYS A 258 -8.02 -14.22 -5.76
N LEU A 259 -7.54 -13.89 -4.57
CA LEU A 259 -6.41 -14.58 -3.92
C LEU A 259 -6.75 -16.05 -3.64
N LYS A 260 -7.96 -16.30 -3.12
CA LYS A 260 -8.41 -17.68 -2.81
C LYS A 260 -8.59 -18.52 -4.06
N ILE A 261 -9.10 -17.94 -5.16
CA ILE A 261 -9.19 -18.61 -6.46
C ILE A 261 -7.78 -18.97 -6.96
N SER A 262 -6.83 -18.01 -6.97
CA SER A 262 -5.46 -18.25 -7.41
C SER A 262 -4.79 -19.39 -6.61
N ASN A 263 -4.89 -19.35 -5.28
CA ASN A 263 -4.35 -20.39 -4.41
C ASN A 263 -5.02 -21.76 -4.67
N LYS A 264 -6.32 -21.79 -4.92
CA LYS A 264 -7.04 -23.03 -5.20
C LYS A 264 -6.63 -23.63 -6.53
N ILE A 265 -6.48 -22.81 -7.58
CA ILE A 265 -6.01 -23.27 -8.91
C ILE A 265 -4.60 -23.86 -8.78
N ILE A 266 -3.67 -23.19 -8.10
CA ILE A 266 -2.31 -23.70 -7.88
C ILE A 266 -2.35 -25.03 -7.13
N SER A 267 -3.16 -25.13 -6.08
CA SER A 267 -3.30 -26.36 -5.30
C SER A 267 -3.84 -27.53 -6.14
N LEU A 268 -4.87 -27.28 -6.94
CA LEU A 268 -5.45 -28.30 -7.83
C LEU A 268 -4.44 -28.76 -8.90
N THR A 269 -3.70 -27.79 -9.49
CA THR A 269 -2.65 -28.07 -10.47
C THR A 269 -1.53 -28.93 -9.86
N LYS A 270 -1.05 -28.57 -8.67
CA LYS A 270 -0.04 -29.36 -7.94
C LYS A 270 -0.49 -30.80 -7.67
N VAL A 271 -1.73 -30.96 -7.26
CA VAL A 271 -2.27 -32.31 -6.97
C VAL A 271 -2.36 -33.13 -8.23
N ALA A 272 -2.84 -32.57 -9.34
CA ALA A 272 -3.03 -33.27 -10.60
C ALA A 272 -1.71 -33.62 -11.32
N LEU A 273 -0.66 -32.79 -11.13
CA LEU A 273 0.67 -33.04 -11.73
C LEU A 273 1.62 -33.82 -10.82
N LYS A 274 1.21 -34.17 -9.61
CA LYS A 274 2.07 -34.91 -8.67
C LYS A 274 2.50 -36.27 -9.25
N GLY A 275 3.82 -36.45 -9.40
CA GLY A 275 4.41 -37.66 -10.00
C GLY A 275 4.59 -37.59 -11.52
N GLU A 276 4.18 -36.50 -12.15
CA GLU A 276 4.36 -36.25 -13.57
C GLU A 276 5.67 -35.47 -13.85
N PRO A 277 6.32 -35.65 -15.02
CA PRO A 277 7.55 -34.98 -15.36
C PRO A 277 7.46 -33.44 -15.31
N GLU A 278 6.28 -32.89 -15.58
CA GLU A 278 6.02 -31.44 -15.64
C GLU A 278 5.84 -30.80 -14.25
N PHE A 279 5.71 -31.59 -13.19
CA PHE A 279 5.52 -31.10 -11.83
C PHE A 279 6.66 -30.18 -11.38
N ASP A 280 7.92 -30.60 -11.62
CA ASP A 280 9.10 -29.85 -11.20
C ASP A 280 9.22 -28.50 -11.95
N SER A 281 8.88 -28.49 -13.24
CA SER A 281 8.84 -27.26 -14.03
C SER A 281 7.78 -26.28 -13.49
N PHE A 282 6.56 -26.77 -13.22
CA PHE A 282 5.52 -25.96 -12.62
C PHE A 282 5.93 -25.40 -11.25
N MET A 283 6.54 -26.24 -10.40
CA MET A 283 7.02 -25.80 -9.09
C MET A 283 8.13 -24.76 -9.19
N LYS A 284 8.98 -24.85 -10.22
CA LYS A 284 10.01 -23.82 -10.52
C LYS A 284 9.35 -22.49 -10.88
N THR A 285 8.36 -22.47 -11.77
CA THR A 285 7.58 -21.27 -12.12
C THR A 285 6.94 -20.64 -10.87
N ILE A 286 6.28 -21.46 -10.02
CA ILE A 286 5.68 -20.94 -8.77
C ILE A 286 6.74 -20.38 -7.83
N LYS A 287 7.91 -21.01 -7.72
CA LYS A 287 9.02 -20.48 -6.90
C LYS A 287 9.57 -19.17 -7.45
N ASN A 288 9.73 -19.04 -8.76
CA ASN A 288 10.13 -17.81 -9.42
C ASN A 288 9.09 -16.70 -9.17
N ALA A 289 7.80 -17.02 -9.35
CA ALA A 289 6.72 -16.10 -9.05
C ALA A 289 6.75 -15.62 -7.59
N LEU A 290 7.05 -16.49 -6.63
CA LEU A 290 7.20 -16.10 -5.21
C LEU A 290 8.39 -15.14 -4.99
N SER A 291 9.43 -15.21 -5.80
CA SER A 291 10.56 -14.27 -5.71
C SER A 291 10.22 -12.85 -6.17
N LEU A 292 9.13 -12.67 -6.93
CA LEU A 292 8.58 -11.35 -7.29
C LEU A 292 7.82 -10.70 -6.11
N THR A 293 7.70 -11.38 -4.98
CA THR A 293 7.15 -10.80 -3.75
C THR A 293 8.21 -10.84 -2.66
N GLU A 294 8.43 -9.71 -2.03
CA GLU A 294 9.41 -9.59 -0.96
C GLU A 294 8.76 -9.49 0.39
N LYS A 295 9.50 -9.91 1.44
CA LYS A 295 9.16 -9.57 2.81
C LYS A 295 9.15 -8.06 2.95
N LYS A 296 7.99 -7.50 3.23
CA LYS A 296 7.83 -6.07 3.41
C LYS A 296 8.28 -5.63 4.80
N ARG A 297 8.87 -4.46 4.89
CA ARG A 297 9.16 -3.84 6.19
C ARG A 297 7.87 -3.31 6.78
N TYR A 298 7.55 -3.74 7.99
CA TYR A 298 6.37 -3.31 8.73
C TYR A 298 6.71 -2.17 9.68
N TYR A 299 5.88 -1.15 9.66
CA TYR A 299 6.01 0.05 10.47
C TYR A 299 4.73 0.30 11.25
N ALA A 300 4.86 0.80 12.47
CA ALA A 300 3.73 1.13 13.33
C ALA A 300 3.91 2.45 14.08
N SER A 301 2.79 3.09 14.40
CA SER A 301 2.67 4.26 15.25
C SER A 301 1.61 4.02 16.32
N ASN A 302 1.89 4.47 17.53
CA ASN A 302 0.96 4.42 18.66
C ASN A 302 0.28 5.79 18.92
N PHE A 303 0.38 6.76 18.02
CA PHE A 303 -0.13 8.12 18.18
C PHE A 303 0.29 8.81 19.48
N GLY A 304 1.41 8.39 20.09
CA GLY A 304 1.87 8.91 21.37
C GLY A 304 1.09 8.39 22.59
N PHE A 305 0.48 7.20 22.52
CA PHE A 305 -0.14 6.55 23.66
C PHE A 305 0.76 5.44 24.23
N SER A 306 1.03 5.49 25.54
CA SER A 306 1.96 4.57 26.19
C SER A 306 1.39 3.15 26.35
N ASN A 307 0.08 3.01 26.57
CA ASN A 307 -0.62 1.75 26.82
C ASN A 307 -1.39 1.20 25.62
N PHE A 308 -1.03 1.61 24.40
CA PHE A 308 -1.78 1.23 23.18
C PHE A 308 -1.93 -0.30 23.01
N VAL A 309 -0.94 -1.09 23.47
CA VAL A 309 -1.01 -2.56 23.41
C VAL A 309 -2.20 -3.10 24.18
N ASP A 310 -2.41 -2.62 25.39
CA ASP A 310 -3.53 -3.08 26.22
C ASP A 310 -4.88 -2.67 25.65
N VAL A 311 -4.95 -1.50 24.99
CA VAL A 311 -6.18 -1.03 24.33
C VAL A 311 -6.46 -1.84 23.06
N VAL A 312 -5.45 -2.08 22.22
CA VAL A 312 -5.58 -2.88 20.98
C VAL A 312 -5.97 -4.33 21.27
N THR A 313 -5.47 -4.89 22.37
CA THR A 313 -5.75 -6.28 22.78
C THR A 313 -7.04 -6.41 23.61
N GLY A 314 -7.76 -5.30 23.87
CA GLY A 314 -9.05 -5.30 24.56
C GLY A 314 -8.98 -5.45 26.08
N LYS A 315 -7.80 -5.27 26.71
CA LYS A 315 -7.66 -5.30 28.16
C LYS A 315 -8.22 -4.06 28.85
N THR A 316 -8.23 -2.93 28.13
CA THR A 316 -8.81 -1.65 28.57
C THR A 316 -9.23 -0.85 27.34
N ASP A 317 -10.16 0.08 27.52
CA ASP A 317 -10.57 1.08 26.52
C ASP A 317 -9.95 2.47 26.76
N LYS A 318 -9.35 2.67 27.94
CA LYS A 318 -8.77 3.94 28.35
C LYS A 318 -7.36 4.12 27.86
N LEU A 319 -7.14 5.13 27.02
CA LEU A 319 -5.82 5.54 26.52
C LEU A 319 -5.06 6.41 27.52
N ILE A 320 -3.76 6.17 27.65
CA ILE A 320 -2.84 6.94 28.49
C ILE A 320 -1.85 7.67 27.56
N LYS A 321 -1.82 9.00 27.63
CA LYS A 321 -0.88 9.82 26.89
C LYS A 321 0.56 9.57 27.32
N ASP A 322 1.46 9.38 26.37
CA ASP A 322 2.90 9.38 26.59
C ASP A 322 3.36 10.84 26.80
N LYS A 323 3.93 11.14 27.94
CA LYS A 323 4.31 12.51 28.33
C LYS A 323 5.31 13.17 27.39
N GLU A 324 6.17 12.38 26.73
CA GLU A 324 7.22 12.90 25.86
C GLU A 324 6.79 12.97 24.39
N ASN A 325 5.89 12.10 23.96
CA ASN A 325 5.62 11.91 22.54
C ASN A 325 4.21 12.29 22.10
N TYR A 326 3.22 12.34 23.00
CA TYR A 326 1.84 12.64 22.63
C TYR A 326 1.70 13.94 21.86
N ASP A 327 2.25 15.04 22.38
CA ASP A 327 2.09 16.35 21.77
C ASP A 327 2.81 16.47 20.40
N LYS A 328 3.82 15.65 20.15
CA LYS A 328 4.50 15.60 18.84
C LYS A 328 3.56 15.17 17.70
N HIS A 329 2.49 14.44 18.02
CA HIS A 329 1.51 13.97 17.05
C HIS A 329 0.43 15.03 16.69
N HIS A 330 0.47 16.24 17.25
CA HIS A 330 -0.32 17.34 16.73
C HIS A 330 0.15 17.72 15.32
N LEU A 331 -0.79 18.07 14.43
CA LEU A 331 -0.49 18.29 13.01
C LEU A 331 0.56 19.37 12.80
N GLU A 332 0.48 20.45 13.56
CA GLU A 332 1.41 21.59 13.51
C GLU A 332 2.85 21.13 13.83
N ASN A 333 3.02 20.30 14.85
CA ASN A 333 4.32 19.78 15.25
C ASN A 333 4.90 18.80 14.20
N ILE A 334 4.03 18.06 13.53
CA ILE A 334 4.40 17.18 12.40
C ILE A 334 4.91 18.02 11.21
N ILE A 335 4.19 19.08 10.87
CA ILE A 335 4.57 19.97 9.76
C ILE A 335 5.91 20.64 10.07
N GLU A 336 6.10 21.18 11.27
CA GLU A 336 7.36 21.77 11.70
C GLU A 336 8.54 20.78 11.71
N TRP A 337 8.31 19.54 12.14
CA TRP A 337 9.33 18.50 12.06
C TRP A 337 9.71 18.20 10.61
N TRP A 338 8.71 18.11 9.72
CA TRP A 338 8.95 17.88 8.30
C TRP A 338 9.68 19.06 7.64
N LYS A 339 9.25 20.29 7.89
CA LYS A 339 9.88 21.52 7.35
C LYS A 339 11.39 21.52 7.59
N LYS A 340 11.82 21.19 8.80
CA LYS A 340 13.25 21.11 9.15
C LYS A 340 14.01 20.07 8.31
N LYS A 341 13.41 18.89 8.10
CA LYS A 341 14.04 17.84 7.29
C LYS A 341 14.01 18.15 5.80
N ALA A 342 12.90 18.67 5.32
CA ALA A 342 12.72 19.03 3.92
C ALA A 342 13.63 20.20 3.52
N ALA A 343 13.82 21.20 4.37
CA ALA A 343 14.76 22.29 4.14
C ALA A 343 16.18 21.79 3.93
N ASN A 344 16.67 20.93 4.82
CA ASN A 344 18.01 20.35 4.66
C ASN A 344 18.15 19.56 3.35
N ARG A 345 17.11 18.79 2.98
CA ARG A 345 17.10 18.04 1.70
C ARG A 345 17.09 18.98 0.51
N TYR A 346 16.24 19.99 0.53
CA TYR A 346 16.09 20.98 -0.54
C TYR A 346 17.39 21.72 -0.79
N GLU A 347 18.02 22.25 0.25
CA GLU A 347 19.30 22.97 0.14
C GLU A 347 20.44 22.06 -0.37
N SER A 348 20.50 20.81 0.08
CA SER A 348 21.50 19.85 -0.44
C SER A 348 21.29 19.61 -1.93
N LEU A 349 20.04 19.34 -2.36
CA LEU A 349 19.74 19.12 -3.78
C LEU A 349 20.01 20.36 -4.65
N LYS A 350 19.71 21.54 -4.11
CA LYS A 350 19.97 22.82 -4.78
C LYS A 350 21.47 23.05 -4.98
N THR A 351 22.25 22.85 -3.92
CA THR A 351 23.72 22.97 -3.97
C THR A 351 24.36 21.96 -4.93
N GLU A 352 23.82 20.76 -5.00
CA GLU A 352 24.28 19.69 -5.88
C GLU A 352 23.73 19.80 -7.32
N ASN A 353 22.91 20.81 -7.62
CA ASN A 353 22.18 20.99 -8.88
C ASN A 353 21.34 19.73 -9.28
N ARG A 354 20.65 19.15 -8.30
CA ARG A 354 19.86 17.92 -8.43
C ARG A 354 18.37 18.13 -8.18
N LEU A 355 17.90 19.37 -7.99
CA LEU A 355 16.48 19.65 -7.93
C LEU A 355 15.82 19.25 -9.25
N ARG A 356 14.68 18.57 -9.14
CA ARG A 356 13.85 18.22 -10.29
C ARG A 356 12.77 19.28 -10.43
N THR A 357 12.55 19.75 -11.65
CA THR A 357 11.65 20.89 -11.94
C THR A 357 10.45 20.51 -12.80
N GLU A 358 10.44 19.30 -13.37
CA GLU A 358 9.35 18.83 -14.21
C GLU A 358 8.44 17.89 -13.42
N ILE A 359 7.12 18.08 -13.56
CA ILE A 359 6.14 17.15 -12.98
C ILE A 359 6.27 15.79 -13.63
N GLU A 360 6.26 14.78 -12.79
CA GLU A 360 6.36 13.39 -13.22
C GLU A 360 5.02 12.69 -13.03
N VAL A 361 4.32 12.47 -14.13
CA VAL A 361 3.03 11.78 -14.18
C VAL A 361 3.09 10.61 -15.17
N TRP A 362 2.27 9.61 -14.88
CA TRP A 362 2.06 8.49 -15.79
C TRP A 362 1.16 8.91 -16.96
N THR A 363 1.67 8.81 -18.17
CA THR A 363 0.94 9.12 -19.42
C THR A 363 0.74 7.89 -20.30
N GLY A 364 1.00 6.69 -19.80
CA GLY A 364 0.88 5.44 -20.55
C GLY A 364 2.06 5.14 -21.49
N ASP A 365 2.68 6.17 -22.03
CA ASP A 365 3.80 6.13 -22.98
C ASP A 365 5.14 6.56 -22.36
N LYS A 366 5.13 7.15 -21.17
CA LYS A 366 6.36 7.51 -20.45
C LYS A 366 6.94 6.37 -19.65
N GLU A 367 8.24 6.16 -19.81
CA GLU A 367 9.02 5.39 -18.85
C GLU A 367 9.24 6.22 -17.59
N LEU A 368 8.56 5.85 -16.51
CA LEU A 368 8.83 6.41 -15.19
C LEU A 368 9.63 5.41 -14.36
N ASP A 369 10.64 5.92 -13.65
CA ASP A 369 11.34 5.13 -12.65
C ASP A 369 10.38 4.82 -11.49
N ILE A 370 10.05 3.55 -11.33
CA ILE A 370 9.12 3.06 -10.30
C ILE A 370 9.73 3.15 -8.90
N ILE A 371 11.06 3.24 -8.84
CA ILE A 371 11.83 3.13 -7.60
C ILE A 371 12.44 4.48 -7.26
N ARG A 372 11.69 5.28 -6.54
CA ARG A 372 12.23 6.56 -6.02
C ARG A 372 12.11 6.69 -4.53
#